data_1d4fb046c1e583368bc2c10cb8df5158
#
_entry.id   1d4fb046c1e583368bc2c10cb8df5158
#
_cell.length_a   1.000
_cell.length_b   1.000
_cell.length_c   1.000
_cell.angle_alpha   90.00
_cell.angle_beta   90.00
_cell.angle_gamma   90.00
#
_symmetry.space_group_name_H-M   'P 1'
#
loop_
_entity.id
_entity.type
_entity.pdbx_description
1 polymer ?
#
loop_
_entity_poly.entity_id
_entity_poly.type
_entity_poly.pdbx_seq_one_letter_code
_entity_poly.pdbx_strand_id
1 'polypeptide(L)'
;MLKFRTLALVGAMLLPASLLLASAPVRAEDKITIGVSLPQDDNPFYIGMLKGIRARASELGWDVATVSSNEDKLKQINGVQDLVAKGVKGILISPIDAVGVNAAYDAAAAAKIPIVSLARGSTSPNQTIHVAMDEVQVGRDIAEWTANKLGGKGKVAMLLGPSGAPTFRNLAQGYNEVMAKYPDIQIVFKSDGPLTRERGLKNTEDALVANPDLKAIYAANDDLALGAMQAVLAANRGGQTIVTGMNGVPPALRAVKEGNIAMTVELNPVLWGRLGVDVLATFLKGDKVEPRVFIKHVVIDSSNVDEVLAKMAPPKS
;
A
#
# COMPACT_ATOMS: atom_id res chain seq x y z
N MET A 1 -26.84 102.95 38.62
CA MET A 1 -27.33 101.63 39.05
C MET A 1 -26.97 100.63 37.94
N LEU A 2 -25.86 99.98 38.01
CA LEU A 2 -25.37 99.00 37.00
C LEU A 2 -25.61 97.59 37.46
N LYS A 3 -26.34 96.83 36.70
CA LYS A 3 -26.57 95.37 36.97
C LYS A 3 -25.55 94.60 36.20
N PHE A 4 -24.66 93.87 36.92
CA PHE A 4 -23.76 92.88 36.32
C PHE A 4 -24.50 91.55 36.10
N ARG A 5 -24.45 91.07 34.91
CA ARG A 5 -24.88 89.68 34.50
C ARG A 5 -23.68 88.78 34.43
N THR A 6 -23.68 87.83 35.29
CA THR A 6 -22.67 86.77 35.34
C THR A 6 -22.99 85.73 34.25
N LEU A 7 -22.02 85.50 33.36
CA LEU A 7 -22.10 84.48 32.31
C LEU A 7 -21.47 83.19 32.85
N ALA A 8 -22.26 82.14 32.97
CA ALA A 8 -21.74 80.82 33.35
C ALA A 8 -21.29 80.06 32.06
N LEU A 9 -19.99 79.71 32.00
CA LEU A 9 -19.43 78.87 30.99
C LEU A 9 -19.66 77.39 31.36
N VAL A 10 -20.45 76.65 30.56
CA VAL A 10 -20.60 75.21 30.70
C VAL A 10 -19.53 74.54 29.80
N GLY A 11 -18.50 74.02 30.43
CA GLY A 11 -17.48 73.22 29.74
C GLY A 11 -17.98 71.80 29.42
N ALA A 12 -18.20 71.53 28.18
CA ALA A 12 -18.49 70.15 27.70
C ALA A 12 -17.22 69.30 27.66
N MET A 13 -17.12 68.33 28.58
CA MET A 13 -16.03 67.35 28.65
C MET A 13 -16.30 66.23 27.64
N LEU A 14 -15.61 66.25 26.51
CA LEU A 14 -15.61 65.18 25.51
C LEU A 14 -14.74 64.02 26.03
N LEU A 15 -15.37 62.94 26.47
CA LEU A 15 -14.70 61.65 26.76
C LEU A 15 -14.41 60.94 25.44
N PRO A 16 -13.14 60.48 25.16
CA PRO A 16 -12.86 59.66 24.01
C PRO A 16 -13.45 58.27 24.24
N ALA A 17 -14.40 57.88 23.38
CA ALA A 17 -14.89 56.51 23.31
C ALA A 17 -13.76 55.59 22.77
N SER A 18 -13.04 54.94 23.65
CA SER A 18 -12.09 53.88 23.29
C SER A 18 -12.87 52.69 22.71
N LEU A 19 -12.85 52.54 21.40
CA LEU A 19 -13.31 51.28 20.73
C LEU A 19 -12.39 50.16 21.16
N LEU A 20 -12.83 49.35 22.12
CA LEU A 20 -12.30 48.03 22.39
C LEU A 20 -12.64 47.13 21.22
N LEU A 21 -11.72 47.02 20.25
CA LEU A 21 -11.73 45.93 19.25
C LEU A 21 -11.59 44.62 20.05
N ALA A 22 -12.71 43.97 20.34
CA ALA A 22 -12.73 42.61 20.83
C ALA A 22 -12.16 41.75 19.71
N SER A 23 -10.88 41.38 19.79
CA SER A 23 -10.29 40.32 18.97
C SER A 23 -11.06 39.05 19.29
N ALA A 24 -11.92 38.60 18.35
CA ALA A 24 -12.53 37.27 18.42
C ALA A 24 -11.38 36.26 18.55
N PRO A 25 -11.46 35.31 19.50
CA PRO A 25 -10.46 34.26 19.58
C PRO A 25 -10.42 33.56 18.22
N VAL A 26 -9.29 33.60 17.55
CA VAL A 26 -9.02 32.73 16.42
C VAL A 26 -9.14 31.31 16.96
N ARG A 27 -10.28 30.67 16.69
CA ARG A 27 -10.50 29.27 17.02
C ARG A 27 -9.44 28.51 16.24
N ALA A 28 -8.45 27.96 16.91
CA ALA A 28 -7.51 27.04 16.30
C ALA A 28 -8.38 25.96 15.62
N GLU A 29 -8.29 25.85 14.30
CA GLU A 29 -8.95 24.76 13.59
C GLU A 29 -8.52 23.47 14.26
N ASP A 30 -9.47 22.69 14.77
CA ASP A 30 -9.19 21.42 15.43
C ASP A 30 -8.40 20.55 14.44
N LYS A 31 -7.14 20.30 14.76
CA LYS A 31 -6.22 19.55 13.90
C LYS A 31 -6.83 18.18 13.58
N ILE A 32 -6.93 17.87 12.30
CA ILE A 32 -7.48 16.59 11.86
C ILE A 32 -6.57 15.46 12.34
N THR A 33 -7.14 14.49 13.04
CA THR A 33 -6.46 13.24 13.41
C THR A 33 -7.08 12.11 12.60
N ILE A 34 -6.24 11.32 11.89
CA ILE A 34 -6.65 10.11 11.21
C ILE A 34 -6.18 8.87 11.96
N GLY A 35 -6.99 7.81 11.91
CA GLY A 35 -6.66 6.50 12.47
C GLY A 35 -5.94 5.62 11.46
N VAL A 36 -5.02 4.78 11.92
CA VAL A 36 -4.31 3.80 11.09
C VAL A 36 -4.28 2.45 11.78
N SER A 37 -4.74 1.42 11.08
CA SER A 37 -4.71 0.03 11.53
C SER A 37 -4.08 -0.87 10.47
N LEU A 38 -2.83 -1.28 10.72
CA LEU A 38 -2.07 -2.18 9.83
C LEU A 38 -1.89 -3.55 10.48
N PRO A 39 -1.75 -4.63 9.66
CA PRO A 39 -1.69 -5.99 10.18
C PRO A 39 -0.47 -6.29 11.02
N GLN A 40 0.68 -5.71 10.69
CA GLN A 40 1.99 -6.02 11.27
C GLN A 40 2.84 -4.78 11.43
N ASP A 41 3.59 -4.69 12.53
CA ASP A 41 4.46 -3.56 12.83
C ASP A 41 5.91 -3.79 12.38
N ASP A 42 6.30 -5.03 12.16
CA ASP A 42 7.66 -5.47 11.80
C ASP A 42 7.83 -5.81 10.31
N ASN A 43 6.72 -5.90 9.56
CA ASN A 43 6.77 -6.19 8.14
C ASN A 43 7.21 -4.94 7.34
N PRO A 44 8.30 -5.04 6.54
CA PRO A 44 8.84 -3.91 5.77
C PRO A 44 7.82 -3.23 4.85
N PHE A 45 6.86 -3.96 4.30
CA PHE A 45 5.80 -3.40 3.46
C PHE A 45 4.89 -2.45 4.27
N TYR A 46 4.44 -2.88 5.46
CA TYR A 46 3.59 -2.05 6.31
C TYR A 46 4.34 -0.92 7.00
N ILE A 47 5.63 -1.11 7.34
CA ILE A 47 6.51 -0.04 7.80
C ILE A 47 6.63 1.06 6.73
N GLY A 48 6.87 0.67 5.48
CA GLY A 48 6.92 1.60 4.34
C GLY A 48 5.59 2.34 4.12
N MET A 49 4.48 1.62 4.21
CA MET A 49 3.12 2.19 4.09
C MET A 49 2.85 3.22 5.19
N LEU A 50 3.15 2.89 6.45
CA LEU A 50 3.01 3.82 7.57
C LEU A 50 3.89 5.05 7.42
N LYS A 51 5.13 4.89 6.91
CA LYS A 51 6.01 6.02 6.58
C LYS A 51 5.36 6.95 5.56
N GLY A 52 4.76 6.41 4.51
CA GLY A 52 4.03 7.18 3.51
C GLY A 52 2.82 7.92 4.07
N ILE A 53 2.03 7.24 4.91
CA ILE A 53 0.88 7.82 5.60
C ILE A 53 1.32 9.01 6.47
N ARG A 54 2.32 8.82 7.34
CA ARG A 54 2.80 9.86 8.25
C ARG A 54 3.37 11.07 7.50
N ALA A 55 4.16 10.82 6.45
CA ALA A 55 4.72 11.89 5.63
C ALA A 55 3.61 12.74 4.99
N ARG A 56 2.61 12.09 4.38
CA ARG A 56 1.54 12.82 3.70
C ARG A 56 0.58 13.50 4.66
N ALA A 57 0.24 12.88 5.77
CA ALA A 57 -0.56 13.48 6.84
C ALA A 57 0.13 14.75 7.40
N SER A 58 1.45 14.68 7.65
CA SER A 58 2.25 15.83 8.11
C SER A 58 2.24 16.98 7.11
N GLU A 59 2.34 16.72 5.79
CA GLU A 59 2.23 17.73 4.74
C GLU A 59 0.87 18.45 4.73
N LEU A 60 -0.19 17.75 5.17
CA LEU A 60 -1.54 18.29 5.30
C LEU A 60 -1.83 18.91 6.69
N GLY A 61 -0.86 18.89 7.60
CA GLY A 61 -1.03 19.36 8.97
C GLY A 61 -1.87 18.41 9.85
N TRP A 62 -2.00 17.14 9.47
CA TRP A 62 -2.80 16.14 10.18
C TRP A 62 -1.98 15.31 11.16
N ASP A 63 -2.63 14.85 12.24
CA ASP A 63 -2.08 13.87 13.17
C ASP A 63 -2.47 12.44 12.79
N VAL A 64 -1.63 11.48 13.19
CA VAL A 64 -1.82 10.05 12.90
C VAL A 64 -1.85 9.28 14.23
N ALA A 65 -2.99 8.66 14.54
CA ALA A 65 -3.14 7.71 15.63
C ALA A 65 -3.04 6.29 15.09
N THR A 66 -2.09 5.47 15.58
CA THR A 66 -1.88 4.10 15.13
C THR A 66 -2.36 3.08 16.16
N VAL A 67 -2.89 1.95 15.69
CA VAL A 67 -3.17 0.75 16.47
C VAL A 67 -2.51 -0.45 15.83
N SER A 68 -1.90 -1.30 16.66
CA SER A 68 -1.25 -2.54 16.21
C SER A 68 -2.18 -3.72 16.41
N SER A 69 -2.19 -4.63 15.45
CA SER A 69 -3.01 -5.85 15.51
C SER A 69 -2.19 -7.15 15.47
N ASN A 70 -0.97 -7.12 14.94
CA ASN A 70 -0.08 -8.29 14.85
C ASN A 70 -0.79 -9.56 14.33
N GLU A 71 -1.48 -9.44 13.18
CA GLU A 71 -2.28 -10.50 12.52
C GLU A 71 -3.42 -11.08 13.40
N ASP A 72 -3.79 -10.42 14.51
CA ASP A 72 -4.93 -10.79 15.36
C ASP A 72 -6.18 -9.99 14.94
N LYS A 73 -7.21 -10.69 14.46
CA LYS A 73 -8.45 -10.09 13.98
C LYS A 73 -9.21 -9.34 15.08
N LEU A 74 -9.24 -9.88 16.30
CA LEU A 74 -9.95 -9.25 17.42
C LEU A 74 -9.22 -7.98 17.86
N LYS A 75 -7.89 -8.00 17.90
CA LYS A 75 -7.10 -6.79 18.17
C LYS A 75 -7.31 -5.75 17.09
N GLN A 76 -7.44 -6.13 15.81
CA GLN A 76 -7.73 -5.18 14.74
C GLN A 76 -9.11 -4.53 14.92
N ILE A 77 -10.15 -5.32 15.22
CA ILE A 77 -11.50 -4.81 15.47
C ILE A 77 -11.50 -3.86 16.66
N ASN A 78 -10.96 -4.28 17.81
CA ASN A 78 -10.90 -3.47 19.02
C ASN A 78 -10.10 -2.18 18.80
N GLY A 79 -8.96 -2.27 18.10
CA GLY A 79 -8.14 -1.12 17.78
C GLY A 79 -8.88 -0.08 16.91
N VAL A 80 -9.70 -0.52 15.95
CA VAL A 80 -10.56 0.39 15.17
C VAL A 80 -11.63 1.02 16.05
N GLN A 81 -12.26 0.26 16.96
CA GLN A 81 -13.22 0.81 17.93
C GLN A 81 -12.57 1.88 18.83
N ASP A 82 -11.33 1.67 19.26
CA ASP A 82 -10.56 2.66 20.03
C ASP A 82 -10.31 3.94 19.21
N LEU A 83 -9.98 3.80 17.90
CA LEU A 83 -9.83 4.96 17.01
C LEU A 83 -11.14 5.72 16.84
N VAL A 84 -12.26 4.99 16.70
CA VAL A 84 -13.61 5.58 16.65
C VAL A 84 -13.90 6.35 17.94
N ALA A 85 -13.64 5.76 19.11
CA ALA A 85 -13.84 6.39 20.42
C ALA A 85 -12.97 7.64 20.60
N LYS A 86 -11.77 7.70 20.00
CA LYS A 86 -10.90 8.88 19.96
C LYS A 86 -11.40 9.99 19.05
N GLY A 87 -12.44 9.76 18.25
CA GLY A 87 -13.04 10.74 17.36
C GLY A 87 -12.18 11.10 16.14
N VAL A 88 -11.40 10.16 15.63
CA VAL A 88 -10.63 10.36 14.39
C VAL A 88 -11.56 10.72 13.23
N LYS A 89 -11.07 11.50 12.27
CA LYS A 89 -11.89 12.00 11.15
C LYS A 89 -11.96 11.04 9.97
N GLY A 90 -11.10 10.01 9.94
CA GLY A 90 -11.09 8.95 8.96
C GLY A 90 -10.13 7.85 9.37
N ILE A 91 -10.28 6.66 8.81
CA ILE A 91 -9.46 5.50 9.15
C ILE A 91 -8.85 4.91 7.89
N LEU A 92 -7.54 4.66 7.92
CA LEU A 92 -6.81 3.87 6.94
C LEU A 92 -6.55 2.48 7.54
N ILE A 93 -7.00 1.43 6.86
CA ILE A 93 -6.88 0.06 7.34
C ILE A 93 -6.33 -0.86 6.25
N SER A 94 -5.44 -1.80 6.59
CA SER A 94 -5.21 -2.99 5.76
C SER A 94 -5.83 -4.18 6.49
N PRO A 95 -6.99 -4.71 6.04
CA PRO A 95 -7.69 -5.73 6.81
C PRO A 95 -6.89 -7.04 6.83
N ILE A 96 -6.80 -7.67 8.01
CA ILE A 96 -6.17 -8.98 8.17
C ILE A 96 -6.95 -10.05 7.41
N ASP A 97 -8.27 -9.95 7.43
CA ASP A 97 -9.18 -10.89 6.79
C ASP A 97 -10.35 -10.13 6.15
N ALA A 98 -10.68 -10.47 4.91
CA ALA A 98 -11.68 -9.72 4.14
C ALA A 98 -13.10 -9.76 4.73
N VAL A 99 -13.42 -10.78 5.52
CA VAL A 99 -14.73 -11.01 6.16
C VAL A 99 -14.65 -10.85 7.67
N GLY A 100 -13.63 -11.46 8.29
CA GLY A 100 -13.52 -11.61 9.73
C GLY A 100 -13.34 -10.31 10.50
N VAL A 101 -13.00 -9.20 9.82
CA VAL A 101 -12.87 -7.87 10.44
C VAL A 101 -13.99 -6.90 10.03
N ASN A 102 -15.10 -7.37 9.45
CA ASN A 102 -16.21 -6.52 9.04
C ASN A 102 -16.77 -5.68 10.20
N ALA A 103 -16.74 -6.20 11.44
CA ALA A 103 -17.16 -5.44 12.62
C ALA A 103 -16.37 -4.14 12.84
N ALA A 104 -15.11 -4.03 12.35
CA ALA A 104 -14.35 -2.80 12.37
C ALA A 104 -14.95 -1.74 11.42
N TYR A 105 -15.40 -2.17 10.24
CA TYR A 105 -16.06 -1.30 9.26
C TYR A 105 -17.44 -0.86 9.75
N ASP A 106 -18.17 -1.76 10.41
CA ASP A 106 -19.49 -1.46 10.98
C ASP A 106 -19.38 -0.40 12.11
N ALA A 107 -18.35 -0.52 12.96
CA ALA A 107 -18.08 0.46 14.00
C ALA A 107 -17.75 1.85 13.44
N ALA A 108 -16.92 1.93 12.40
CA ALA A 108 -16.61 3.18 11.71
C ALA A 108 -17.85 3.79 11.06
N ALA A 109 -18.67 2.98 10.37
CA ALA A 109 -19.89 3.42 9.71
C ALA A 109 -20.93 3.94 10.69
N ALA A 110 -21.14 3.25 11.83
CA ALA A 110 -22.05 3.70 12.90
C ALA A 110 -21.65 5.08 13.46
N ALA A 111 -20.34 5.38 13.49
CA ALA A 111 -19.81 6.69 13.90
C ALA A 111 -19.73 7.70 12.73
N LYS A 112 -20.13 7.32 11.52
CA LYS A 112 -20.02 8.13 10.28
C LYS A 112 -18.58 8.52 9.97
N ILE A 113 -17.61 7.67 10.32
CA ILE A 113 -16.20 7.86 10.03
C ILE A 113 -15.85 7.07 8.74
N PRO A 114 -15.35 7.73 7.69
CA PRO A 114 -14.94 7.04 6.46
C PRO A 114 -13.76 6.09 6.75
N ILE A 115 -13.83 4.89 6.17
CA ILE A 115 -12.80 3.87 6.32
C ILE A 115 -12.27 3.45 4.95
N VAL A 116 -10.98 3.67 4.73
CA VAL A 116 -10.27 3.40 3.48
C VAL A 116 -9.40 2.17 3.66
N SER A 117 -9.66 1.15 2.86
CA SER A 117 -8.83 -0.05 2.81
C SER A 117 -7.58 0.17 1.96
N LEU A 118 -6.43 -0.29 2.43
CA LEU A 118 -5.14 -0.21 1.73
C LEU A 118 -4.60 -1.61 1.43
N ALA A 119 -4.22 -1.87 0.22
CA ALA A 119 -3.71 -3.13 -0.32
C ALA A 119 -4.74 -4.26 -0.21
N ARG A 120 -4.99 -4.77 0.98
CA ARG A 120 -6.04 -5.75 1.24
C ARG A 120 -7.39 -5.04 1.33
N GLY A 121 -8.43 -5.61 0.69
CA GLY A 121 -9.80 -5.11 0.76
C GLY A 121 -10.68 -5.94 1.69
N SER A 122 -11.85 -5.39 2.04
CA SER A 122 -12.90 -6.06 2.79
C SER A 122 -14.11 -6.36 1.90
N THR A 123 -14.91 -7.35 2.31
CA THR A 123 -16.25 -7.61 1.73
C THR A 123 -17.34 -6.77 2.39
N SER A 124 -16.99 -5.95 3.40
CA SER A 124 -17.96 -5.09 4.08
C SER A 124 -18.57 -4.06 3.12
N PRO A 125 -19.89 -3.89 3.10
CA PRO A 125 -20.56 -2.82 2.35
C PRO A 125 -20.20 -1.43 2.92
N ASN A 126 -19.66 -1.37 4.12
CA ASN A 126 -19.24 -0.15 4.81
C ASN A 126 -17.81 0.29 4.48
N GLN A 127 -17.11 -0.45 3.60
CA GLN A 127 -15.84 -0.01 3.05
C GLN A 127 -16.06 1.22 2.17
N THR A 128 -15.56 2.40 2.59
CA THR A 128 -15.80 3.65 1.86
C THR A 128 -15.01 3.68 0.54
N ILE A 129 -13.71 3.37 0.61
CA ILE A 129 -12.80 3.36 -0.54
C ILE A 129 -11.83 2.19 -0.38
N HIS A 130 -11.44 1.57 -1.48
CA HIS A 130 -10.35 0.59 -1.52
C HIS A 130 -9.23 1.09 -2.44
N VAL A 131 -8.09 1.43 -1.86
CA VAL A 131 -6.85 1.64 -2.61
C VAL A 131 -6.23 0.27 -2.86
N ALA A 132 -6.30 -0.18 -4.09
CA ALA A 132 -5.98 -1.55 -4.50
C ALA A 132 -4.88 -1.59 -5.55
N MET A 133 -4.33 -2.75 -5.76
CA MET A 133 -3.59 -3.13 -6.97
C MET A 133 -4.60 -3.77 -7.95
N ASP A 134 -4.37 -3.61 -9.25
CA ASP A 134 -5.03 -4.45 -10.24
C ASP A 134 -4.24 -5.76 -10.37
N GLU A 135 -4.56 -6.73 -9.51
CA GLU A 135 -3.82 -7.99 -9.43
C GLU A 135 -3.88 -8.77 -10.74
N VAL A 136 -5.01 -8.73 -11.45
CA VAL A 136 -5.15 -9.43 -12.73
C VAL A 136 -4.24 -8.79 -13.77
N GLN A 137 -4.20 -7.45 -13.82
CA GLN A 137 -3.31 -6.75 -14.76
C GLN A 137 -1.83 -6.96 -14.41
N VAL A 138 -1.45 -6.94 -13.13
CA VAL A 138 -0.08 -7.29 -12.70
C VAL A 138 0.29 -8.71 -13.14
N GLY A 139 -0.61 -9.66 -12.95
CA GLY A 139 -0.40 -11.04 -13.43
C GLY A 139 -0.19 -11.11 -14.95
N ARG A 140 -0.98 -10.34 -15.72
CA ARG A 140 -0.81 -10.23 -17.18
C ARG A 140 0.55 -9.63 -17.55
N ASP A 141 0.95 -8.54 -16.91
CA ASP A 141 2.21 -7.85 -17.22
C ASP A 141 3.43 -8.74 -16.93
N ILE A 142 3.42 -9.49 -15.81
CA ILE A 142 4.46 -10.49 -15.51
C ILE A 142 4.49 -11.58 -16.59
N ALA A 143 3.33 -12.06 -17.02
CA ALA A 143 3.22 -13.11 -18.02
C ALA A 143 3.68 -12.64 -19.40
N GLU A 144 3.27 -11.45 -19.85
CA GLU A 144 3.69 -10.86 -21.12
C GLU A 144 5.20 -10.63 -21.14
N TRP A 145 5.76 -10.07 -20.05
CA TRP A 145 7.20 -9.93 -19.91
C TRP A 145 7.92 -11.28 -20.00
N THR A 146 7.40 -12.31 -19.29
CA THR A 146 7.98 -13.67 -19.30
C THR A 146 7.91 -14.29 -20.69
N ALA A 147 6.75 -14.24 -21.34
CA ALA A 147 6.56 -14.81 -22.67
C ALA A 147 7.48 -14.16 -23.72
N ASN A 148 7.61 -12.82 -23.67
CA ASN A 148 8.53 -12.08 -24.54
C ASN A 148 9.98 -12.48 -24.28
N LYS A 149 10.40 -12.61 -23.04
CA LYS A 149 11.76 -13.01 -22.67
C LYS A 149 12.09 -14.43 -23.10
N LEU A 150 11.11 -15.32 -23.10
CA LEU A 150 11.24 -16.70 -23.57
C LEU A 150 11.13 -16.87 -25.10
N GLY A 151 10.78 -15.83 -25.83
CA GLY A 151 10.48 -15.92 -27.26
C GLY A 151 9.26 -16.79 -27.55
N GLY A 152 8.28 -16.79 -26.65
CA GLY A 152 6.98 -17.48 -26.79
C GLY A 152 7.01 -18.99 -26.60
N LYS A 153 8.10 -19.61 -26.10
CA LYS A 153 8.22 -21.06 -25.92
C LYS A 153 9.05 -21.48 -24.71
N GLY A 154 8.72 -22.61 -24.12
CA GLY A 154 9.49 -23.21 -23.02
C GLY A 154 8.62 -23.65 -21.85
N LYS A 155 9.25 -24.29 -20.85
CA LYS A 155 8.61 -24.78 -19.65
C LYS A 155 8.67 -23.75 -18.53
N VAL A 156 7.55 -23.57 -17.83
CA VAL A 156 7.38 -22.59 -16.74
C VAL A 156 6.89 -23.28 -15.47
N ALA A 157 7.48 -22.96 -14.33
CA ALA A 157 6.98 -23.32 -13.01
C ALA A 157 6.26 -22.11 -12.38
N MET A 158 5.17 -22.35 -11.66
CA MET A 158 4.44 -21.33 -10.90
C MET A 158 4.48 -21.62 -9.40
N LEU A 159 5.16 -20.75 -8.65
CA LEU A 159 5.15 -20.73 -7.19
C LEU A 159 4.10 -19.72 -6.73
N LEU A 160 2.90 -20.22 -6.47
CA LEU A 160 1.73 -19.41 -6.14
C LEU A 160 1.72 -19.03 -4.64
N GLY A 161 0.98 -17.99 -4.29
CA GLY A 161 0.65 -17.69 -2.90
C GLY A 161 -0.50 -18.57 -2.37
N PRO A 162 -0.97 -18.32 -1.13
CA PRO A 162 -2.08 -19.09 -0.54
C PRO A 162 -3.33 -19.03 -1.42
N SER A 163 -3.87 -20.19 -1.80
CA SER A 163 -5.06 -20.30 -2.68
C SER A 163 -6.33 -19.69 -2.07
N GLY A 164 -6.40 -19.59 -0.74
CA GLY A 164 -7.48 -18.91 -0.01
C GLY A 164 -7.48 -17.38 -0.19
N ALA A 165 -6.35 -16.77 -0.57
CA ALA A 165 -6.23 -15.32 -0.70
C ALA A 165 -6.62 -14.86 -2.13
N PRO A 166 -7.61 -13.94 -2.28
CA PRO A 166 -8.07 -13.44 -3.58
C PRO A 166 -6.92 -12.84 -4.41
N THR A 167 -6.03 -12.08 -3.81
CA THR A 167 -4.87 -11.46 -4.47
C THR A 167 -4.08 -12.47 -5.31
N PHE A 168 -3.73 -13.62 -4.74
CA PHE A 168 -2.90 -14.60 -5.46
C PHE A 168 -3.68 -15.37 -6.51
N ARG A 169 -4.99 -15.56 -6.32
CA ARG A 169 -5.86 -16.12 -7.37
C ARG A 169 -5.95 -15.17 -8.57
N ASN A 170 -6.15 -13.88 -8.30
CA ASN A 170 -6.27 -12.86 -9.34
C ASN A 170 -4.94 -12.70 -10.13
N LEU A 171 -3.79 -12.68 -9.44
CA LEU A 171 -2.47 -12.70 -10.07
C LEU A 171 -2.30 -13.92 -10.97
N ALA A 172 -2.60 -15.12 -10.45
CA ALA A 172 -2.51 -16.37 -11.22
C ALA A 172 -3.50 -16.39 -12.40
N GLN A 173 -4.68 -15.83 -12.25
CA GLN A 173 -5.66 -15.66 -13.32
C GLN A 173 -5.05 -14.84 -14.47
N GLY A 174 -4.56 -13.63 -14.18
CA GLY A 174 -3.96 -12.77 -15.21
C GLY A 174 -2.77 -13.42 -15.90
N TYR A 175 -1.92 -14.10 -15.12
CA TYR A 175 -0.78 -14.84 -15.66
C TYR A 175 -1.22 -15.96 -16.62
N ASN A 176 -2.18 -16.78 -16.22
CA ASN A 176 -2.69 -17.88 -17.05
C ASN A 176 -3.42 -17.38 -18.31
N GLU A 177 -4.15 -16.27 -18.24
CA GLU A 177 -4.85 -15.66 -19.40
C GLU A 177 -3.87 -15.28 -20.53
N VAL A 178 -2.69 -14.79 -20.17
CA VAL A 178 -1.65 -14.45 -21.14
C VAL A 178 -0.95 -15.71 -21.64
N MET A 179 -0.54 -16.62 -20.74
CA MET A 179 0.16 -17.85 -21.13
C MET A 179 -0.67 -18.72 -22.07
N ALA A 180 -2.00 -18.69 -21.96
CA ALA A 180 -2.90 -19.40 -22.88
C ALA A 180 -2.80 -18.92 -24.33
N LYS A 181 -2.25 -17.74 -24.59
CA LYS A 181 -2.01 -17.20 -25.94
C LYS A 181 -0.72 -17.73 -26.58
N TYR A 182 0.13 -18.42 -25.81
CA TYR A 182 1.41 -18.96 -26.23
C TYR A 182 1.41 -20.49 -26.13
N PRO A 183 0.95 -21.22 -27.15
CA PRO A 183 0.77 -22.68 -27.08
C PRO A 183 2.07 -23.47 -26.85
N ASP A 184 3.22 -22.87 -27.21
CA ASP A 184 4.54 -23.46 -26.99
C ASP A 184 5.13 -23.17 -25.60
N ILE A 185 4.42 -22.41 -24.76
CA ILE A 185 4.75 -22.26 -23.33
C ILE A 185 3.93 -23.27 -22.53
N GLN A 186 4.61 -24.13 -21.78
CA GLN A 186 3.98 -25.17 -20.96
C GLN A 186 4.18 -24.87 -19.48
N ILE A 187 3.09 -24.75 -18.73
CA ILE A 187 3.14 -24.67 -17.26
C ILE A 187 3.22 -26.10 -16.72
N VAL A 188 4.42 -26.53 -16.34
CA VAL A 188 4.75 -27.91 -15.96
C VAL A 188 4.78 -28.18 -14.47
N PHE A 189 4.79 -27.14 -13.65
CA PHE A 189 4.80 -27.24 -12.19
C PHE A 189 3.97 -26.12 -11.58
N LYS A 190 3.14 -26.45 -10.59
CA LYS A 190 2.39 -25.49 -9.79
C LYS A 190 2.42 -25.89 -8.33
N SER A 191 2.65 -24.92 -7.44
CA SER A 191 2.61 -25.13 -6.00
C SER A 191 2.04 -23.88 -5.33
N ASP A 192 1.09 -24.04 -4.42
CA ASP A 192 0.55 -22.96 -3.60
C ASP A 192 0.99 -23.09 -2.13
N GLY A 193 0.83 -22.03 -1.36
CA GLY A 193 1.16 -22.05 0.07
C GLY A 193 1.86 -20.78 0.56
N PRO A 194 2.51 -20.84 1.75
CA PRO A 194 3.15 -19.67 2.39
C PRO A 194 4.20 -19.00 1.51
N LEU A 195 4.31 -17.67 1.64
CA LEU A 195 5.22 -16.83 0.85
C LEU A 195 6.61 -16.77 1.52
N THR A 196 7.31 -17.88 1.61
CA THR A 196 8.60 -17.97 2.29
C THR A 196 9.74 -18.35 1.35
N ARG A 197 10.96 -17.89 1.65
CA ARG A 197 12.17 -18.23 0.90
C ARG A 197 12.46 -19.72 0.92
N GLU A 198 12.25 -20.36 2.07
CA GLU A 198 12.43 -21.81 2.22
C GLU A 198 11.55 -22.59 1.24
N ARG A 199 10.26 -22.22 1.12
CA ARG A 199 9.37 -22.84 0.14
C ARG A 199 9.78 -22.53 -1.29
N GLY A 200 10.22 -21.28 -1.56
CA GLY A 200 10.74 -20.88 -2.86
C GLY A 200 11.92 -21.74 -3.28
N LEU A 201 12.89 -21.96 -2.38
CA LEU A 201 14.05 -22.83 -2.58
C LEU A 201 13.60 -24.27 -2.88
N LYS A 202 12.89 -24.89 -1.92
CA LYS A 202 12.50 -26.30 -2.02
C LYS A 202 11.67 -26.61 -3.26
N ASN A 203 10.65 -25.84 -3.52
CA ASN A 203 9.75 -26.08 -4.67
C ASN A 203 10.45 -25.85 -6.01
N THR A 204 11.46 -24.97 -6.07
CA THR A 204 12.27 -24.79 -7.25
C THR A 204 13.22 -25.96 -7.47
N GLU A 205 13.84 -26.50 -6.41
CA GLU A 205 14.62 -27.74 -6.50
C GLU A 205 13.77 -28.88 -7.07
N ASP A 206 12.57 -29.10 -6.52
CA ASP A 206 11.63 -30.12 -7.00
C ASP A 206 11.24 -29.89 -8.48
N ALA A 207 10.96 -28.63 -8.86
CA ALA A 207 10.61 -28.30 -10.23
C ALA A 207 11.75 -28.53 -11.23
N LEU A 208 13.00 -28.19 -10.85
CA LEU A 208 14.20 -28.39 -11.68
C LEU A 208 14.55 -29.88 -11.84
N VAL A 209 14.37 -30.69 -10.79
CA VAL A 209 14.56 -32.13 -10.86
C VAL A 209 13.54 -32.77 -11.79
N ALA A 210 12.27 -32.39 -11.67
CA ALA A 210 11.20 -32.91 -12.52
C ALA A 210 11.28 -32.39 -13.97
N ASN A 211 11.87 -31.22 -14.19
CA ASN A 211 11.96 -30.57 -15.50
C ASN A 211 13.35 -29.94 -15.70
N PRO A 212 14.37 -30.75 -16.11
CA PRO A 212 15.73 -30.25 -16.28
C PRO A 212 15.88 -29.15 -17.33
N ASP A 213 14.91 -28.99 -18.23
CA ASP A 213 14.84 -27.97 -19.28
C ASP A 213 13.95 -26.77 -18.91
N LEU A 214 13.59 -26.60 -17.61
CA LEU A 214 12.78 -25.49 -17.10
C LEU A 214 13.40 -24.13 -17.51
N LYS A 215 12.59 -23.23 -18.07
CA LYS A 215 13.04 -21.94 -18.61
C LYS A 215 12.66 -20.76 -17.75
N ALA A 216 11.54 -20.82 -17.03
CA ALA A 216 11.11 -19.73 -16.17
C ALA A 216 10.43 -20.23 -14.89
N ILE A 217 10.52 -19.39 -13.85
CA ILE A 217 9.83 -19.56 -12.57
C ILE A 217 9.07 -18.26 -12.30
N TYR A 218 7.74 -18.35 -12.26
CA TYR A 218 6.89 -17.33 -11.70
C TYR A 218 6.85 -17.51 -10.19
N ALA A 219 7.24 -16.49 -9.44
CA ALA A 219 7.09 -16.46 -7.99
C ALA A 219 6.10 -15.35 -7.59
N ALA A 220 5.09 -15.71 -6.81
CA ALA A 220 4.01 -14.80 -6.42
C ALA A 220 4.47 -13.64 -5.51
N ASN A 221 5.69 -13.68 -4.98
CA ASN A 221 6.35 -12.57 -4.31
C ASN A 221 7.88 -12.71 -4.33
N ASP A 222 8.57 -11.67 -3.86
CA ASP A 222 10.03 -11.61 -3.86
C ASP A 222 10.70 -12.59 -2.88
N ASP A 223 10.06 -12.96 -1.77
CA ASP A 223 10.64 -13.98 -0.88
C ASP A 223 10.67 -15.35 -1.54
N LEU A 224 9.60 -15.73 -2.23
CA LEU A 224 9.61 -16.93 -3.08
C LEU A 224 10.66 -16.82 -4.19
N ALA A 225 10.75 -15.66 -4.86
CA ALA A 225 11.72 -15.43 -5.93
C ALA A 225 13.17 -15.52 -5.44
N LEU A 226 13.48 -14.97 -4.27
CA LEU A 226 14.80 -15.05 -3.65
C LEU A 226 15.17 -16.49 -3.29
N GLY A 227 14.22 -17.29 -2.80
CA GLY A 227 14.41 -18.71 -2.59
C GLY A 227 14.60 -19.49 -3.90
N ALA A 228 13.79 -19.22 -4.91
CA ALA A 228 13.90 -19.80 -6.25
C ALA A 228 15.25 -19.48 -6.90
N MET A 229 15.71 -18.24 -6.78
CA MET A 229 17.04 -17.81 -7.24
C MET A 229 18.15 -18.67 -6.63
N GLN A 230 18.11 -18.93 -5.33
CA GLN A 230 19.12 -19.78 -4.67
C GLN A 230 19.16 -21.19 -5.26
N ALA A 231 18.00 -21.82 -5.50
CA ALA A 231 17.93 -23.16 -6.12
C ALA A 231 18.48 -23.14 -7.57
N VAL A 232 18.12 -22.12 -8.36
CA VAL A 232 18.58 -21.97 -9.74
C VAL A 232 20.12 -21.83 -9.79
N LEU A 233 20.69 -21.02 -8.89
CA LEU A 233 22.15 -20.85 -8.79
C LEU A 233 22.85 -22.12 -8.31
N ALA A 234 22.32 -22.81 -7.28
CA ALA A 234 22.85 -24.07 -6.78
C ALA A 234 22.85 -25.19 -7.83
N ALA A 235 21.84 -25.19 -8.71
CA ALA A 235 21.74 -26.12 -9.84
C ALA A 235 22.60 -25.71 -11.08
N ASN A 236 23.42 -24.67 -10.98
CA ASN A 236 24.19 -24.08 -12.09
C ASN A 236 23.31 -23.71 -13.31
N ARG A 237 22.08 -23.24 -13.05
CA ARG A 237 21.10 -22.86 -14.07
C ARG A 237 20.98 -21.33 -14.22
N GLY A 238 21.87 -20.55 -13.58
CA GLY A 238 21.94 -19.10 -13.75
C GLY A 238 21.98 -18.70 -15.23
N GLY A 239 21.17 -17.74 -15.63
CA GLY A 239 21.03 -17.31 -17.04
C GLY A 239 20.28 -18.28 -17.97
N GLN A 240 20.00 -19.52 -17.54
CA GLN A 240 19.25 -20.51 -18.33
C GLN A 240 17.79 -20.64 -17.87
N THR A 241 17.53 -20.41 -16.59
CA THR A 241 16.19 -20.41 -15.98
C THR A 241 15.97 -19.04 -15.34
N ILE A 242 15.06 -18.26 -15.89
CA ILE A 242 14.73 -16.92 -15.37
C ILE A 242 13.77 -17.03 -14.17
N VAL A 243 13.94 -16.13 -13.21
CA VAL A 243 13.07 -16.02 -12.03
C VAL A 243 12.39 -14.66 -12.07
N THR A 244 11.06 -14.64 -11.88
CA THR A 244 10.30 -13.40 -11.71
C THR A 244 9.71 -13.31 -10.31
N GLY A 245 9.61 -12.10 -9.77
CA GLY A 245 9.06 -11.82 -8.44
C GLY A 245 8.01 -10.72 -8.45
N MET A 246 7.59 -10.32 -7.27
CA MET A 246 6.67 -9.20 -7.01
C MET A 246 6.89 -8.67 -5.60
N ASN A 247 6.87 -7.42 -5.43
CA ASN A 247 6.92 -6.48 -4.31
C ASN A 247 8.02 -5.42 -4.46
N GLY A 248 9.09 -5.67 -5.23
CA GLY A 248 10.19 -4.73 -5.39
C GLY A 248 10.97 -4.49 -4.08
N VAL A 249 11.13 -5.54 -3.24
CA VAL A 249 11.89 -5.38 -1.98
C VAL A 249 13.38 -5.19 -2.27
N PRO A 250 14.12 -4.43 -1.43
CA PRO A 250 15.52 -4.12 -1.70
C PRO A 250 16.43 -5.33 -1.99
N PRO A 251 16.29 -6.51 -1.33
CA PRO A 251 17.07 -7.69 -1.71
C PRO A 251 16.77 -8.19 -3.13
N ALA A 252 15.50 -8.18 -3.56
CA ALA A 252 15.12 -8.60 -4.90
C ALA A 252 15.61 -7.62 -5.97
N LEU A 253 15.51 -6.31 -5.71
CA LEU A 253 16.06 -5.27 -6.60
C LEU A 253 17.57 -5.43 -6.81
N ARG A 254 18.32 -5.74 -5.74
CA ARG A 254 19.75 -6.05 -5.89
C ARG A 254 19.98 -7.29 -6.74
N ALA A 255 19.18 -8.34 -6.52
CA ALA A 255 19.26 -9.56 -7.32
C ALA A 255 18.88 -9.32 -8.81
N VAL A 256 17.96 -8.38 -9.09
CA VAL A 256 17.65 -7.96 -10.47
C VAL A 256 18.85 -7.22 -11.08
N LYS A 257 19.47 -6.31 -10.34
CA LYS A 257 20.67 -5.60 -10.79
C LYS A 257 21.84 -6.56 -11.09
N GLU A 258 21.99 -7.61 -10.30
CA GLU A 258 23.02 -8.66 -10.47
C GLU A 258 22.65 -9.67 -11.58
N GLY A 259 21.42 -9.63 -12.12
CA GLY A 259 20.94 -10.55 -13.14
C GLY A 259 20.52 -11.92 -12.60
N ASN A 260 20.45 -12.11 -11.29
CA ASN A 260 20.08 -13.36 -10.61
C ASN A 260 18.56 -13.54 -10.51
N ILE A 261 17.80 -12.45 -10.43
CA ILE A 261 16.35 -12.38 -10.68
C ILE A 261 16.16 -11.57 -11.96
N ALA A 262 15.31 -12.02 -12.85
CA ALA A 262 15.17 -11.39 -14.14
C ALA A 262 14.24 -10.17 -14.11
N MET A 263 13.23 -10.20 -13.22
CA MET A 263 12.24 -9.14 -13.09
C MET A 263 11.52 -9.23 -11.75
N THR A 264 11.13 -8.10 -11.20
CA THR A 264 10.11 -7.98 -10.14
C THR A 264 9.13 -6.87 -10.47
N VAL A 265 7.99 -6.83 -9.78
CA VAL A 265 7.03 -5.71 -9.86
C VAL A 265 7.13 -4.88 -8.59
N GLU A 266 7.37 -3.58 -8.73
CA GLU A 266 7.36 -2.67 -7.59
C GLU A 266 5.93 -2.40 -7.12
N LEU A 267 5.71 -2.61 -5.84
CA LEU A 267 4.54 -2.20 -5.10
C LEU A 267 4.95 -1.18 -4.03
N ASN A 268 5.38 0.00 -4.44
CA ASN A 268 5.95 0.98 -3.51
C ASN A 268 5.01 1.27 -2.32
N PRO A 269 5.25 0.70 -1.14
CA PRO A 269 4.34 0.82 0.00
C PRO A 269 4.23 2.26 0.51
N VAL A 270 5.26 3.08 0.30
CA VAL A 270 5.22 4.51 0.65
C VAL A 270 4.17 5.24 -0.20
N LEU A 271 4.10 4.93 -1.50
CA LEU A 271 3.07 5.49 -2.39
C LEU A 271 1.67 5.03 -2.00
N TRP A 272 1.51 3.77 -1.57
CA TRP A 272 0.25 3.27 -1.04
C TRP A 272 -0.25 4.10 0.14
N GLY A 273 0.64 4.36 1.10
CA GLY A 273 0.33 5.17 2.27
C GLY A 273 -0.04 6.60 1.90
N ARG A 274 0.73 7.23 1.01
CA ARG A 274 0.45 8.60 0.53
C ARG A 274 -0.89 8.67 -0.19
N LEU A 275 -1.15 7.78 -1.14
CA LEU A 275 -2.40 7.74 -1.90
C LEU A 275 -3.60 7.48 -0.97
N GLY A 276 -3.44 6.64 0.05
CA GLY A 276 -4.48 6.41 1.06
C GLY A 276 -4.89 7.70 1.78
N VAL A 277 -3.91 8.53 2.16
CA VAL A 277 -4.19 9.85 2.77
C VAL A 277 -4.82 10.80 1.76
N ASP A 278 -4.36 10.83 0.51
CA ASP A 278 -4.89 11.73 -0.53
C ASP A 278 -6.35 11.42 -0.84
N VAL A 279 -6.71 10.15 -1.03
CA VAL A 279 -8.12 9.78 -1.30
C VAL A 279 -9.02 10.05 -0.11
N LEU A 280 -8.52 9.82 1.12
CA LEU A 280 -9.25 10.17 2.34
C LEU A 280 -9.44 11.69 2.44
N ALA A 281 -8.40 12.49 2.16
CA ALA A 281 -8.48 13.94 2.17
C ALA A 281 -9.48 14.48 1.14
N THR A 282 -9.48 13.91 -0.06
CA THR A 282 -10.44 14.24 -1.12
C THR A 282 -11.87 13.94 -0.67
N PHE A 283 -12.09 12.76 -0.08
CA PHE A 283 -13.40 12.38 0.44
C PHE A 283 -13.88 13.28 1.58
N LEU A 284 -13.00 13.63 2.52
CA LEU A 284 -13.34 14.52 3.66
C LEU A 284 -13.69 15.95 3.25
N LYS A 285 -13.22 16.41 2.07
CA LYS A 285 -13.62 17.68 1.48
C LYS A 285 -15.01 17.63 0.83
N GLY A 286 -15.61 16.44 0.71
CA GLY A 286 -16.88 16.23 0.03
C GLY A 286 -16.76 16.01 -1.48
N ASP A 287 -15.54 15.89 -2.00
CA ASP A 287 -15.31 15.60 -3.41
C ASP A 287 -15.60 14.13 -3.72
N LYS A 288 -16.01 13.85 -4.96
CA LYS A 288 -16.27 12.49 -5.40
C LYS A 288 -14.97 11.70 -5.52
N VAL A 289 -14.93 10.53 -4.90
CA VAL A 289 -13.86 9.53 -5.05
C VAL A 289 -14.49 8.22 -5.53
N GLU A 290 -13.82 7.55 -6.47
CA GLU A 290 -14.28 6.22 -6.90
C GLU A 290 -14.14 5.21 -5.75
N PRO A 291 -15.07 4.26 -5.59
CA PRO A 291 -15.03 3.26 -4.52
C PRO A 291 -13.77 2.39 -4.55
N ARG A 292 -13.14 2.26 -5.72
CA ARG A 292 -11.87 1.56 -5.91
C ARG A 292 -10.90 2.42 -6.68
N VAL A 293 -9.73 2.66 -6.08
CA VAL A 293 -8.64 3.44 -6.68
C VAL A 293 -7.44 2.52 -6.85
N PHE A 294 -6.96 2.39 -8.09
CA PHE A 294 -5.82 1.52 -8.37
C PHE A 294 -4.50 2.28 -8.25
N ILE A 295 -3.56 1.70 -7.48
CA ILE A 295 -2.19 2.16 -7.49
C ILE A 295 -1.49 1.65 -8.77
N LYS A 296 -0.68 2.51 -9.38
CA LYS A 296 0.17 2.10 -10.51
C LYS A 296 1.30 1.22 -9.99
N HIS A 297 1.54 0.13 -10.69
CA HIS A 297 2.70 -0.73 -10.48
C HIS A 297 3.76 -0.48 -11.57
N VAL A 298 4.98 -0.88 -11.29
CA VAL A 298 6.10 -0.76 -12.22
C VAL A 298 6.79 -2.11 -12.35
N VAL A 299 6.89 -2.60 -13.58
CA VAL A 299 7.74 -3.76 -13.88
C VAL A 299 9.20 -3.30 -13.84
N ILE A 300 10.01 -3.97 -13.03
CA ILE A 300 11.43 -3.66 -12.83
C ILE A 300 12.25 -4.83 -13.34
N ASP A 301 13.12 -4.53 -14.29
CA ASP A 301 14.13 -5.45 -14.82
C ASP A 301 15.50 -4.74 -14.96
N SER A 302 16.43 -5.35 -15.66
CA SER A 302 17.77 -4.78 -15.86
C SER A 302 17.79 -3.43 -16.58
N SER A 303 16.70 -3.02 -17.23
CA SER A 303 16.63 -1.75 -17.97
C SER A 303 16.38 -0.53 -17.07
N ASN A 304 15.74 -0.73 -15.90
CA ASN A 304 15.29 0.37 -15.04
C ASN A 304 15.63 0.20 -13.54
N VAL A 305 16.19 -0.93 -13.13
CA VAL A 305 16.47 -1.22 -11.70
C VAL A 305 17.42 -0.20 -11.04
N ASP A 306 18.37 0.33 -11.78
CA ASP A 306 19.32 1.34 -11.25
C ASP A 306 18.59 2.64 -10.89
N GLU A 307 17.66 3.08 -11.70
CA GLU A 307 16.84 4.26 -11.42
C GLU A 307 15.98 4.06 -10.16
N VAL A 308 15.38 2.87 -10.01
CA VAL A 308 14.57 2.54 -8.84
C VAL A 308 15.41 2.49 -7.57
N LEU A 309 16.56 1.83 -7.60
CA LEU A 309 17.50 1.78 -6.47
C LEU A 309 18.00 3.17 -6.07
N ALA A 310 18.27 4.04 -7.05
CA ALA A 310 18.70 5.42 -6.78
C ALA A 310 17.62 6.23 -6.04
N LYS A 311 16.33 6.04 -6.37
CA LYS A 311 15.20 6.69 -5.68
C LYS A 311 14.96 6.16 -4.26
N MET A 312 15.39 4.95 -3.97
CA MET A 312 15.27 4.33 -2.63
C MET A 312 16.44 4.67 -1.71
N ALA A 313 17.55 5.16 -2.25
CA ALA A 313 18.69 5.59 -1.45
C ALA A 313 18.30 6.77 -0.54
N PRO A 314 18.79 6.83 0.73
CA PRO A 314 18.58 8.00 1.55
C PRO A 314 19.20 9.23 0.86
N PRO A 315 18.61 10.43 1.03
CA PRO A 315 19.20 11.64 0.49
C PRO A 315 20.66 11.75 0.97
N LYS A 316 21.57 12.04 0.04
CA LYS A 316 22.98 12.29 0.40
C LYS A 316 22.99 13.46 1.36
N SER A 317 23.48 13.22 2.59
CA SER A 317 23.67 14.23 3.64
C SER A 317 24.65 15.31 3.19
#